data_d5e4f904904e9e50284cb1bbe078b662
#
_entry.id   d5e4f904904e9e50284cb1bbe078b662
#
_cell.length_a   1.000
_cell.length_b   1.000
_cell.length_c   1.000
_cell.angle_alpha   90.00
_cell.angle_beta   90.00
_cell.angle_gamma   90.00
#
_symmetry.space_group_name_H-M   'P 1'
#
loop_
_entity.id
_entity.type
_entity.pdbx_description
1 polymer ?
#
loop_
_entity_poly.entity_id
_entity_poly.type
_entity_poly.pdbx_seq_one_letter_code
_entity_poly.pdbx_strand_id
1 'polypeptide(L)'
;MKFQKILILLIISFSLNAYSSYSGVYYCTENDATGFSPKEDFKRTSFKGSKFKAKIDFEKEEVISEDIYFPKFWRQKCLVNDVSSISCISVNGFSFSFNPISRYFVHTNYFSTNKKPSDSIAVTYGTCEKF
;
A
#
# COMPACT_ATOMS: atom_id res chain seq x y z
N MET A 1 -5.19 44.45 14.03
CA MET A 1 -4.08 43.83 13.27
C MET A 1 -3.33 42.73 14.01
N LYS A 2 -3.07 42.80 15.31
CA LYS A 2 -2.36 41.72 16.04
C LYS A 2 -3.18 40.42 16.22
N PHE A 3 -4.47 40.51 16.45
CA PHE A 3 -5.37 39.36 16.61
C PHE A 3 -5.51 38.53 15.32
N GLN A 4 -5.54 39.18 14.17
CA GLN A 4 -5.68 38.51 12.88
C GLN A 4 -4.42 37.67 12.51
N LYS A 5 -3.23 38.12 12.90
CA LYS A 5 -1.97 37.37 12.70
C LYS A 5 -1.88 36.15 13.60
N ILE A 6 -2.39 36.22 14.82
CA ILE A 6 -2.41 35.10 15.76
C ILE A 6 -3.38 34.01 15.28
N LEU A 7 -4.54 34.41 14.74
CA LEU A 7 -5.52 33.47 14.19
C LEU A 7 -4.98 32.70 12.98
N ILE A 8 -4.25 33.37 12.08
CA ILE A 8 -3.63 32.72 10.90
C ILE A 8 -2.54 31.73 11.34
N LEU A 9 -1.73 32.05 12.34
CA LEU A 9 -0.71 31.11 12.86
C LEU A 9 -1.34 29.87 13.50
N LEU A 10 -2.47 30.00 14.19
CA LEU A 10 -3.20 28.88 14.78
C LEU A 10 -3.79 27.94 13.71
N ILE A 11 -4.27 28.47 12.59
CA ILE A 11 -4.85 27.68 11.50
C ILE A 11 -3.77 26.88 10.77
N ILE A 12 -2.58 27.44 10.59
CA ILE A 12 -1.46 26.76 9.92
C ILE A 12 -0.91 25.61 10.76
N SER A 13 -0.93 25.71 12.10
CA SER A 13 -0.46 24.63 12.97
C SER A 13 -1.39 23.41 13.03
N PHE A 14 -2.67 23.55 12.69
CA PHE A 14 -3.62 22.44 12.68
C PHE A 14 -3.55 21.57 11.41
N SER A 15 -3.05 22.09 10.30
CA SER A 15 -3.02 21.37 9.03
C SER A 15 -1.81 20.42 8.86
N LEU A 16 -0.78 20.56 9.69
CA LEU A 16 0.47 19.74 9.55
C LEU A 16 0.41 18.36 10.22
N ASN A 17 -0.59 18.08 11.06
CA ASN A 17 -0.62 16.85 11.85
C ASN A 17 -1.52 15.73 11.28
N ALA A 18 -2.27 15.97 10.20
CA ALA A 18 -3.24 14.98 9.70
C ALA A 18 -2.57 13.73 9.12
N TYR A 19 -1.45 13.87 8.44
CA TYR A 19 -0.73 12.75 7.82
C TYR A 19 0.03 11.88 8.84
N SER A 20 0.54 12.47 9.91
CA SER A 20 1.22 11.75 11.00
C SER A 20 0.29 10.74 11.67
N SER A 21 -1.00 11.03 11.75
CA SER A 21 -1.99 10.13 12.39
C SER A 21 -2.22 8.83 11.61
N TYR A 22 -1.95 8.80 10.31
CA TYR A 22 -2.11 7.62 9.46
C TYR A 22 -0.85 6.76 9.35
N SER A 23 0.31 7.29 9.71
CA SER A 23 1.54 6.51 9.74
C SER A 23 1.52 5.50 10.88
N GLY A 24 2.07 4.30 10.66
CA GLY A 24 2.13 3.27 11.69
C GLY A 24 2.31 1.86 11.14
N VAL A 25 2.16 0.90 12.03
CA VAL A 25 2.17 -0.52 11.69
C VAL A 25 0.74 -1.00 11.48
N TYR A 26 0.52 -1.71 10.40
CA TYR A 26 -0.76 -2.27 10.01
C TYR A 26 -0.68 -3.78 9.87
N TYR A 27 -1.71 -4.46 10.32
CA TYR A 27 -1.94 -5.88 10.02
C TYR A 27 -2.98 -5.98 8.92
N CYS A 28 -2.58 -6.58 7.81
CA CYS A 28 -3.39 -6.67 6.61
C CYS A 28 -3.85 -8.10 6.36
N THR A 29 -5.09 -8.26 5.96
CA THR A 29 -5.68 -9.55 5.58
C THR A 29 -6.18 -9.46 4.15
N GLU A 30 -5.73 -10.35 3.30
CA GLU A 30 -6.23 -10.51 1.94
C GLU A 30 -7.60 -11.18 1.97
N ASN A 31 -8.62 -10.49 1.47
CA ASN A 31 -10.01 -10.97 1.47
C ASN A 31 -10.30 -11.79 0.22
N ASP A 32 -9.73 -11.38 -0.91
CA ASP A 32 -9.82 -12.11 -2.19
C ASP A 32 -8.57 -11.88 -3.02
N ALA A 33 -8.16 -12.91 -3.74
CA ALA A 33 -7.02 -12.90 -4.64
C ALA A 33 -7.37 -13.69 -5.90
N THR A 34 -7.28 -13.04 -7.05
CA THR A 34 -7.60 -13.66 -8.35
C THR A 34 -6.56 -13.29 -9.39
N GLY A 35 -6.43 -14.10 -10.41
CA GLY A 35 -5.49 -13.81 -11.48
C GLY A 35 -5.31 -14.98 -12.45
N PHE A 36 -4.09 -15.13 -12.97
CA PHE A 36 -3.74 -16.12 -13.96
C PHE A 36 -2.51 -16.91 -13.50
N SER A 37 -2.61 -18.22 -13.56
CA SER A 37 -1.51 -19.12 -13.20
C SER A 37 -1.02 -19.89 -14.43
N PRO A 38 0.29 -19.93 -14.70
CA PRO A 38 0.86 -20.77 -15.75
C PRO A 38 0.56 -22.27 -15.57
N LYS A 39 0.38 -22.70 -14.33
CA LYS A 39 0.02 -24.10 -14.01
C LYS A 39 -1.37 -24.48 -14.50
N GLU A 40 -2.23 -23.48 -14.70
CA GLU A 40 -3.60 -23.61 -15.18
C GLU A 40 -3.75 -23.10 -16.63
N ASP A 41 -2.70 -23.18 -17.44
CA ASP A 41 -2.67 -22.65 -18.81
C ASP A 41 -3.11 -21.20 -18.92
N PHE A 42 -2.72 -20.37 -17.94
CA PHE A 42 -3.12 -18.98 -17.82
C PHE A 42 -4.65 -18.75 -17.75
N LYS A 43 -5.40 -19.75 -17.32
CA LYS A 43 -6.81 -19.56 -17.00
C LYS A 43 -6.96 -18.75 -15.72
N ARG A 44 -8.09 -18.08 -15.61
CA ARG A 44 -8.43 -17.34 -14.40
C ARG A 44 -8.51 -18.31 -13.22
N THR A 45 -7.79 -17.97 -12.17
CA THR A 45 -7.63 -18.79 -10.96
C THR A 45 -7.80 -17.91 -9.73
N SER A 46 -8.40 -18.45 -8.67
CA SER A 46 -8.42 -17.84 -7.34
C SER A 46 -7.24 -18.37 -6.53
N PHE A 47 -6.61 -17.47 -5.79
CA PHE A 47 -5.49 -17.78 -4.91
C PHE A 47 -5.94 -17.71 -3.45
N LYS A 48 -5.29 -18.49 -2.60
CA LYS A 48 -5.53 -18.41 -1.16
C LYS A 48 -4.99 -17.08 -0.65
N GLY A 49 -5.84 -16.30 0.00
CA GLY A 49 -5.45 -15.08 0.66
C GLY A 49 -4.52 -15.33 1.85
N SER A 50 -3.70 -14.36 2.15
CA SER A 50 -2.71 -14.38 3.24
C SER A 50 -2.90 -13.21 4.19
N LYS A 51 -2.09 -13.21 5.24
CA LYS A 51 -1.99 -12.09 6.19
C LYS A 51 -0.55 -11.61 6.20
N PHE A 52 -0.38 -10.31 6.27
CA PHE A 52 0.94 -9.70 6.34
C PHE A 52 0.94 -8.46 7.23
N LYS A 53 2.12 -8.06 7.64
CA LYS A 53 2.36 -6.83 8.40
C LYS A 53 3.07 -5.82 7.51
N ALA A 54 2.59 -4.57 7.50
CA ALA A 54 3.21 -3.46 6.80
C ALA A 54 3.42 -2.27 7.73
N LYS A 55 4.61 -1.68 7.69
CA LYS A 55 4.86 -0.36 8.25
C LYS A 55 4.64 0.65 7.15
N ILE A 56 3.71 1.56 7.34
CA ILE A 56 3.32 2.59 6.38
C ILE A 56 3.68 3.95 6.96
N ASP A 57 4.47 4.72 6.25
CA ASP A 57 4.92 6.07 6.64
C ASP A 57 4.47 7.06 5.56
N PHE A 58 3.40 7.80 5.85
CA PHE A 58 2.83 8.77 4.93
C PHE A 58 3.69 10.04 4.77
N GLU A 59 4.48 10.37 5.79
CA GLU A 59 5.37 11.54 5.72
C GLU A 59 6.61 11.26 4.86
N LYS A 60 7.13 10.03 4.97
CA LYS A 60 8.28 9.58 4.18
C LYS A 60 7.90 9.00 2.83
N GLU A 61 6.60 8.87 2.57
CA GLU A 61 6.07 8.20 1.37
C GLU A 61 6.68 6.81 1.18
N GLU A 62 6.66 6.00 2.26
CA GLU A 62 7.33 4.71 2.31
C GLU A 62 6.41 3.61 2.85
N VAL A 63 6.49 2.43 2.23
CA VAL A 63 5.88 1.20 2.76
C VAL A 63 6.96 0.14 2.88
N ILE A 64 7.04 -0.47 4.08
CA ILE A 64 7.99 -1.54 4.38
C ILE A 64 7.20 -2.75 4.86
N SER A 65 7.43 -3.89 4.25
CA SER A 65 6.95 -5.18 4.74
C SER A 65 8.08 -6.21 4.70
N GLU A 66 8.18 -7.01 5.74
CA GLU A 66 9.19 -8.07 5.88
C GLU A 66 8.64 -9.44 5.48
N ASP A 67 7.37 -9.51 5.12
CA ASP A 67 6.71 -10.76 4.73
C ASP A 67 7.14 -11.23 3.34
N ILE A 68 7.02 -12.54 3.12
CA ILE A 68 7.44 -13.26 1.90
C ILE A 68 6.80 -12.73 0.60
N TYR A 69 5.68 -12.02 0.70
CA TYR A 69 4.99 -11.41 -0.45
C TYR A 69 5.64 -10.11 -0.94
N PHE A 70 6.37 -9.45 -0.06
CA PHE A 70 7.12 -8.26 -0.41
C PHE A 70 8.59 -8.65 -0.35
N PRO A 71 9.32 -8.64 -1.49
CA PRO A 71 10.74 -8.93 -1.48
C PRO A 71 11.43 -8.10 -0.41
N LYS A 72 12.42 -8.66 0.30
CA LYS A 72 13.20 -8.01 1.38
C LYS A 72 13.77 -6.62 1.06
N PHE A 73 13.57 -6.15 -0.16
CA PHE A 73 14.06 -4.87 -0.70
C PHE A 73 12.92 -3.88 -1.02
N TRP A 74 11.72 -4.09 -0.49
CA TRP A 74 10.61 -3.19 -0.73
C TRP A 74 10.68 -1.92 0.13
N ARG A 75 11.70 -1.17 -0.14
CA ARG A 75 11.80 0.25 0.17
C ARG A 75 11.48 1.02 -1.09
N GLN A 76 10.22 1.24 -1.36
CA GLN A 76 9.85 2.01 -2.53
C GLN A 76 9.32 3.37 -2.13
N LYS A 77 9.77 4.37 -2.85
CA LYS A 77 9.10 5.65 -2.85
C LYS A 77 7.70 5.44 -3.38
N CYS A 78 6.76 5.73 -2.53
CA CYS A 78 5.35 5.72 -2.85
C CYS A 78 4.92 7.15 -3.17
N LEU A 79 3.69 7.31 -3.64
CA LEU A 79 3.04 8.60 -3.82
C LEU A 79 1.87 8.66 -2.86
N VAL A 80 1.76 9.76 -2.13
CA VAL A 80 0.59 10.08 -1.31
C VAL A 80 -0.27 11.03 -2.12
N ASN A 81 -1.54 10.68 -2.30
CA ASN A 81 -2.49 11.52 -3.03
C ASN A 81 -3.36 12.37 -2.09
N ASP A 82 -4.10 13.31 -2.66
CA ASP A 82 -4.93 14.29 -1.92
C ASP A 82 -6.04 13.67 -1.08
N VAL A 83 -6.40 12.41 -1.32
CA VAL A 83 -7.40 11.66 -0.54
C VAL A 83 -6.78 10.76 0.53
N SER A 84 -5.55 11.04 0.93
CA SER A 84 -4.81 10.31 1.96
C SER A 84 -4.56 8.83 1.63
N SER A 85 -4.49 8.47 0.36
CA SER A 85 -4.05 7.13 -0.07
C SER A 85 -2.56 7.14 -0.36
N ILE A 86 -1.88 6.03 -0.05
CA ILE A 86 -0.50 5.80 -0.44
C ILE A 86 -0.45 4.74 -1.53
N SER A 87 0.29 5.00 -2.60
CA SER A 87 0.44 4.08 -3.73
C SER A 87 1.90 3.89 -4.08
N CYS A 88 2.32 2.65 -4.14
CA CYS A 88 3.69 2.23 -4.39
C CYS A 88 3.74 1.33 -5.63
N ILE A 89 4.70 1.56 -6.52
CA ILE A 89 4.91 0.74 -7.72
C ILE A 89 6.37 0.34 -7.79
N SER A 90 6.60 -0.93 -8.04
CA SER A 90 7.93 -1.53 -8.17
C SER A 90 8.29 -1.80 -9.63
N VAL A 91 9.57 -1.62 -9.94
CA VAL A 91 10.14 -2.03 -11.23
C VAL A 91 9.99 -3.54 -11.51
N ASN A 92 9.75 -4.31 -10.46
CA ASN A 92 9.57 -5.78 -10.55
C ASN A 92 8.11 -6.20 -10.77
N GLY A 93 7.21 -5.27 -11.06
CA GLY A 93 5.82 -5.59 -11.37
C GLY A 93 4.93 -5.78 -10.14
N PHE A 94 5.29 -5.23 -9.00
CA PHE A 94 4.41 -5.14 -7.85
C PHE A 94 3.81 -3.75 -7.73
N SER A 95 2.56 -3.65 -7.35
CA SER A 95 1.97 -2.41 -6.87
C SER A 95 1.22 -2.66 -5.56
N PHE A 96 1.17 -1.65 -4.73
CA PHE A 96 0.41 -1.64 -3.49
C PHE A 96 -0.23 -0.28 -3.32
N SER A 97 -1.53 -0.25 -3.06
CA SER A 97 -2.26 0.97 -2.75
C SER A 97 -3.09 0.76 -1.50
N PHE A 98 -3.04 1.71 -0.59
CA PHE A 98 -3.74 1.64 0.68
C PHE A 98 -4.40 2.98 1.03
N ASN A 99 -5.64 2.92 1.51
CA ASN A 99 -6.36 4.06 2.04
C ASN A 99 -6.65 3.84 3.53
N PRO A 100 -6.08 4.65 4.43
CA PRO A 100 -6.22 4.47 5.87
C PRO A 100 -7.62 4.81 6.41
N ILE A 101 -8.41 5.58 5.66
CA ILE A 101 -9.77 5.96 6.05
C ILE A 101 -10.73 4.79 5.81
N SER A 102 -10.71 4.21 4.61
CA SER A 102 -11.52 3.04 4.27
C SER A 102 -10.92 1.74 4.79
N ARG A 103 -9.62 1.75 5.12
CA ARG A 103 -8.80 0.59 5.51
C ARG A 103 -8.62 -0.46 4.42
N TYR A 104 -9.04 -0.17 3.19
CA TYR A 104 -8.85 -1.07 2.06
C TYR A 104 -7.47 -0.92 1.44
N PHE A 105 -6.91 -2.04 1.01
CA PHE A 105 -5.76 -2.07 0.14
C PHE A 105 -6.03 -2.89 -1.12
N VAL A 106 -5.29 -2.56 -2.16
CA VAL A 106 -5.17 -3.36 -3.38
C VAL A 106 -3.68 -3.60 -3.61
N HIS A 107 -3.36 -4.81 -3.98
CA HIS A 107 -2.02 -5.22 -4.31
C HIS A 107 -2.04 -6.00 -5.62
N THR A 108 -1.10 -5.72 -6.50
CA THR A 108 -0.98 -6.45 -7.77
C THR A 108 0.42 -7.02 -7.92
N ASN A 109 0.46 -8.17 -8.55
CA ASN A 109 1.67 -8.81 -9.00
C ASN A 109 1.51 -9.10 -10.50
N TYR A 110 2.20 -8.34 -11.36
CA TYR A 110 2.10 -8.48 -12.80
C TYR A 110 3.48 -8.74 -13.42
N PHE A 111 3.50 -9.08 -14.69
CA PHE A 111 4.74 -9.37 -15.42
C PHE A 111 5.71 -8.20 -15.36
N SER A 112 6.91 -8.46 -14.85
CA SER A 112 8.08 -7.66 -15.16
C SER A 112 8.97 -8.44 -16.14
N THR A 113 9.84 -7.74 -16.84
CA THR A 113 10.84 -8.34 -17.74
C THR A 113 11.78 -9.33 -17.05
N ASN A 114 11.83 -9.30 -15.72
CA ASN A 114 12.66 -10.17 -14.88
C ASN A 114 11.90 -11.38 -14.31
N LYS A 115 10.58 -11.50 -14.55
CA LYS A 115 9.80 -12.65 -14.12
C LYS A 115 10.03 -13.85 -15.01
N LYS A 116 10.07 -15.01 -14.38
CA LYS A 116 10.08 -16.27 -15.10
C LYS A 116 8.69 -16.51 -15.72
N PRO A 117 8.59 -17.17 -16.89
CA PRO A 117 7.30 -17.54 -17.48
C PRO A 117 6.38 -18.35 -16.55
N SER A 118 6.95 -18.92 -15.48
CA SER A 118 6.23 -19.71 -14.47
C SER A 118 5.53 -18.86 -13.40
N ASP A 119 5.71 -17.56 -13.40
CA ASP A 119 5.17 -16.71 -12.34
C ASP A 119 3.72 -16.31 -12.63
N SER A 120 2.88 -16.42 -11.61
CA SER A 120 1.47 -16.02 -11.70
C SER A 120 1.30 -14.50 -11.74
N ILE A 121 0.24 -14.06 -12.40
CA ILE A 121 -0.25 -12.70 -12.35
C ILE A 121 -1.44 -12.67 -11.40
N ALA A 122 -1.44 -11.80 -10.41
CA ALA A 122 -2.50 -11.74 -9.42
C ALA A 122 -2.89 -10.30 -9.09
N VAL A 123 -4.17 -10.13 -8.80
CA VAL A 123 -4.74 -8.93 -8.17
C VAL A 123 -5.39 -9.37 -6.88
N THR A 124 -5.05 -8.69 -5.80
CA THR A 124 -5.53 -9.00 -4.46
C THR A 124 -6.10 -7.74 -3.84
N TYR A 125 -7.20 -7.87 -3.11
CA TYR A 125 -7.68 -6.81 -2.25
C TYR A 125 -7.93 -7.33 -0.84
N GLY A 126 -7.93 -6.42 0.10
CA GLY A 126 -8.15 -6.76 1.49
C GLY A 126 -8.28 -5.56 2.39
N THR A 127 -8.19 -5.80 3.68
CA THR A 127 -8.30 -4.78 4.72
C THR A 127 -7.09 -4.78 5.62
N CYS A 128 -6.71 -3.59 6.09
CA CYS A 128 -5.65 -3.42 7.08
C CYS A 128 -6.19 -2.76 8.34
N GLU A 129 -5.75 -3.24 9.49
CA GLU A 129 -6.02 -2.64 10.79
C GLU A 129 -4.74 -2.09 11.38
N LYS A 130 -4.81 -0.87 11.91
CA LYS A 130 -3.67 -0.23 12.57
C LYS A 130 -3.45 -0.87 13.94
N PHE A 131 -2.19 -1.19 14.23
CA PHE A 131 -1.76 -1.64 15.55
C PHE A 131 -1.56 -0.48 16.52
#